data_c0e5c214503236f8896ab0e0ace126fc
#
_entry.id   c0e5c214503236f8896ab0e0ace126fc
#
_cell.length_a   1.000
_cell.length_b   1.000
_cell.length_c   1.000
_cell.angle_alpha   90.00
_cell.angle_beta   90.00
_cell.angle_gamma   90.00
#
_symmetry.space_group_name_H-M   'P 1'
#
loop_
_entity.id
_entity.type
_entity.pdbx_description
1 polymer ?
#
loop_
_entity_poly.entity_id
_entity_poly.type
_entity_poly.pdbx_seq_one_letter_code
_entity_poly.pdbx_strand_id
1 'polypeptide(L)' 'IIYMVQPQDTLWKIAKRYRTTVEDILSINEIENPDLIYPGQKLLIIKMVH' A
#
# COMPACT_ATOMS: atom_id res chain seq x y z
N ILE A 1 -9.88 3.51 2.23
CA ILE A 1 -9.08 3.40 3.46
C ILE A 1 -7.78 4.14 3.25
N ILE A 2 -7.47 5.01 4.20
CA ILE A 2 -6.17 5.66 4.22
C ILE A 2 -5.33 4.97 5.28
N TYR A 3 -4.22 4.39 4.83
CA TYR A 3 -3.31 3.65 5.71
C TYR A 3 -2.03 4.44 5.91
N MET A 4 -1.59 4.57 7.15
CA MET A 4 -0.30 5.19 7.46
C MET A 4 0.77 4.12 7.56
N VAL A 5 1.80 4.24 6.74
CA VAL A 5 2.90 3.28 6.72
C VAL A 5 3.61 3.27 8.08
N GLN A 6 3.84 2.07 8.61
CA GLN A 6 4.55 1.86 9.86
C GLN A 6 5.99 1.42 9.58
N PRO A 7 6.90 1.60 10.55
CA PRO A 7 8.25 1.07 10.38
C PRO A 7 8.21 -0.42 10.05
N GLN A 8 9.06 -0.84 9.12
CA GLN A 8 9.18 -2.22 8.66
C GLN A 8 8.02 -2.73 7.80
N ASP A 9 7.06 -1.87 7.46
CA ASP A 9 6.01 -2.24 6.52
C ASP A 9 6.58 -2.38 5.11
N THR A 10 5.98 -3.28 4.33
CA THR A 10 6.22 -3.38 2.90
C THR A 10 4.88 -3.35 2.20
N LEU A 11 4.88 -2.96 0.92
CA LEU A 11 3.64 -2.98 0.14
C LEU A 11 3.07 -4.37 0.00
N TRP A 12 3.93 -5.39 -0.04
CA TRP A 12 3.48 -6.79 -0.09
C TRP A 12 2.67 -7.17 1.14
N LYS A 13 3.15 -6.79 2.32
CA LYS A 13 2.44 -7.05 3.56
C LYS A 13 1.12 -6.27 3.63
N ILE A 14 1.15 -5.01 3.22
CA ILE A 14 -0.03 -4.16 3.22
C ILE A 14 -1.08 -4.70 2.25
N ALA A 15 -0.66 -5.07 1.04
CA ALA A 15 -1.55 -5.62 0.04
C ALA A 15 -2.23 -6.89 0.54
N LYS A 16 -1.47 -7.77 1.16
CA LYS A 16 -2.01 -9.02 1.70
C LYS A 16 -3.04 -8.76 2.79
N ARG A 17 -2.76 -7.79 3.66
CA ARG A 17 -3.65 -7.46 4.77
C ARG A 17 -5.01 -6.96 4.28
N TYR A 18 -5.00 -6.15 3.22
CA TYR A 18 -6.22 -5.51 2.70
C TYR A 18 -6.77 -6.21 1.48
N ARG A 19 -6.27 -7.40 1.15
CA ARG A 19 -6.73 -8.21 0.01
C ARG A 19 -6.71 -7.44 -1.30
N THR A 20 -5.62 -6.75 -1.53
CA THR A 20 -5.36 -6.04 -2.78
C THR A 20 -4.02 -6.50 -3.35
N THR A 21 -3.55 -5.85 -4.39
CA THR A 21 -2.27 -6.16 -5.00
C THR A 21 -1.32 -5.00 -4.87
N VAL A 22 -0.02 -5.29 -4.91
CA VAL A 22 1.00 -4.25 -4.91
C VAL A 22 0.81 -3.33 -6.11
N GLU A 23 0.50 -3.90 -7.28
CA GLU A 23 0.29 -3.12 -8.49
C GLU A 23 -0.83 -2.11 -8.33
N ASP A 24 -1.93 -2.52 -7.69
CA ASP A 24 -3.05 -1.61 -7.46
C ASP A 24 -2.65 -0.47 -6.53
N ILE A 25 -1.92 -0.78 -5.46
CA ILE A 25 -1.46 0.24 -4.52
C ILE A 25 -0.55 1.23 -5.23
N LEU A 26 0.39 0.75 -6.03
CA LEU A 26 1.30 1.62 -6.78
C LEU A 26 0.55 2.53 -7.74
N SER A 27 -0.42 1.97 -8.47
CA SER A 27 -1.18 2.71 -9.46
C SER A 27 -2.04 3.79 -8.81
N ILE A 28 -2.77 3.45 -7.76
CA ILE A 28 -3.68 4.37 -7.09
C ILE A 28 -2.92 5.52 -6.43
N ASN A 29 -1.73 5.25 -5.90
CA ASN A 29 -0.93 6.24 -5.19
C ASN A 29 0.15 6.89 -6.06
N GLU A 30 0.22 6.54 -7.33
CA GLU A 30 1.23 7.07 -8.26
C GLU A 30 2.65 6.85 -7.75
N ILE A 31 2.91 5.67 -7.19
CA ILE A 31 4.23 5.29 -6.69
C ILE A 31 4.94 4.51 -7.79
N GLU A 32 6.15 4.94 -8.14
CA GLU A 32 6.91 4.30 -9.22
C GLU A 32 7.61 3.02 -8.78
N ASN A 33 8.01 2.94 -7.53
CA ASN A 33 8.81 1.84 -7.02
C ASN A 33 8.25 1.37 -5.69
N PRO A 34 7.94 0.06 -5.54
CA PRO A 34 7.37 -0.47 -4.29
C PRO A 34 8.30 -0.31 -3.09
N ASP A 35 9.59 -0.09 -3.31
CA ASP A 35 10.53 0.15 -2.22
C ASP A 35 10.55 1.61 -1.77
N LEU A 36 9.82 2.49 -2.45
CA LEU A 36 9.80 3.92 -2.13
C LEU A 36 8.63 4.27 -1.22
N ILE A 37 8.51 3.57 -0.11
CA ILE A 37 7.55 3.93 0.94
C ILE A 37 8.31 4.18 2.23
N TYR A 38 7.79 5.09 3.04
CA TYR A 38 8.46 5.54 4.26
C TYR A 38 7.49 5.52 5.43
N PRO A 39 7.98 5.25 6.65
CA PRO A 39 7.12 5.35 7.84
C PRO A 39 6.49 6.75 7.92
N GLY A 40 5.20 6.77 8.22
CA GLY A 40 4.44 8.01 8.28
C GLY A 40 3.81 8.44 6.98
N GLN A 41 4.16 7.79 5.88
CA GLN A 41 3.55 8.07 4.59
C GLN A 41 2.11 7.56 4.57
N LYS A 42 1.21 8.32 3.97
CA LYS A 42 -0.19 7.90 3.83
C LYS A 42 -0.39 7.23 2.48
N LEU A 43 -1.08 6.10 2.50
CA LEU A 43 -1.42 5.35 1.29
C LEU A 43 -2.92 5.21 1.17
N LEU A 44 -3.45 5.43 -0.03
CA LEU A 44 -4.84 5.13 -0.31
C LEU A 44 -4.94 3.66 -0.69
N ILE A 45 -5.75 2.92 0.05
CA ILE A 45 -5.95 1.48 -0.16
C ILE A 45 -7.38 1.25 -0.60
N ILE A 46 -7.56 0.60 -1.73
CA ILE A 46 -8.88 0.16 -2.19
C ILE A 46 -8.97 -1.34 -1.93
N LYS A 47 -9.86 -1.70 -1.02
CA LYS A 47 -10.04 -3.08 -0.62
C LYS A 47 -10.82 -3.82 -1.70
N MET A 48 -10.31 -4.98 -2.11
CA MET A 48 -11.04 -5.87 -3.02
C MET A 48 -12.20 -6.51 -2.26
N VAL A 49 -13.40 -6.38 -2.81
CA VAL A 49 -14.60 -6.95 -2.21
C VAL A 49 -15.00 -8.19 -2.99
N HIS A 50 -14.86 -9.34 -2.37
CA HIS A 50 -15.30 -10.61 -2.92
C HIS A 50 -15.85 -11.48 -1.82
#